data_267f938b90664730c17a0fecebb8a8dc
#
_entry.id   267f938b90664730c17a0fecebb8a8dc
#
_cell.length_a   1.000
_cell.length_b   1.000
_cell.length_c   1.000
_cell.angle_alpha   90.00
_cell.angle_beta   90.00
_cell.angle_gamma   90.00
#
_symmetry.space_group_name_H-M   'P 1'
#
loop_
_entity.id
_entity.type
_entity.pdbx_description
1 polymer ?
#
loop_
_entity_poly.entity_id
_entity_poly.type
_entity_poly.pdbx_seq_one_letter_code
_entity_poly.pdbx_strand_id
1 'polypeptide(L)'
;MGKWRFSKYYFWLALLLTLLSLDHARAAVVTIDESFTTRLLGRDFEFHEDATGLLDFEAVRQQAFQPNPFLVPAFGYAKSTYWYRFELRNATDVERQLFLELAIAWIDHFSLFMQKDGRWVRYDAGVATPVGKRSAQNNVPTHKIDLPAQSQTNLYLRIASSDTIVLPIHLHSAAYFASHIRIKDLLYGLFAGIMAVAAFYGLAFYVYTFNQAYLYYFLNTLSWLAMFAAWDGYGQEFIFHDDFWWNKRFNVLVMASSLAFGALFTLKILEIPSYSQRLTRIVMGWSAVQAILFISVFILPYSTMMQTASNIALAFPVILCATSFTALRHRMNIARYYLMSWVFPIIGVAIFNGMVVGLIPGEPLFVYALHFGILIQSLFLSFTLSYHLREATRNASVLKVSVEAAGLAHSALMQNDLDPHHFTLAYRYRPCEESGGDVFSCLQDPRGHYSYIVVGDVSGHGITAAIISSAFTGALNATVKGLLSTGLDLEESCTKIMSDLNQVMCDYFARTNHFASAVLVGIDNRNGQAIYLNAGHRNIFLKSGDKVSTLLRGGSLMGFHSASHLTPVPLTLTENDMLLFFTDGLV
;
A
#
# COMPACT_ATOMS: atom_id res chain seq x y z
N MET A 1 36.46 -26.08 -7.43
CA MET A 1 35.90 -27.26 -8.13
C MET A 1 35.28 -28.22 -7.12
N GLY A 2 34.02 -28.07 -6.77
CA GLY A 2 33.24 -28.93 -5.89
C GLY A 2 31.99 -29.38 -6.62
N LYS A 3 32.01 -30.61 -7.14
CA LYS A 3 30.90 -31.21 -7.86
C LYS A 3 29.70 -31.45 -6.92
N TRP A 4 28.59 -30.85 -7.21
CA TRP A 4 27.27 -31.12 -6.63
C TRP A 4 26.87 -32.59 -6.95
N ARG A 5 27.02 -33.46 -5.95
CA ARG A 5 26.45 -34.82 -5.96
C ARG A 5 25.05 -34.78 -5.28
N PHE A 6 24.17 -33.90 -5.71
CA PHE A 6 22.74 -33.98 -5.41
C PHE A 6 22.05 -34.70 -6.56
N SER A 7 21.20 -35.66 -6.28
CA SER A 7 20.14 -36.11 -7.17
C SER A 7 20.00 -37.59 -7.56
N LYS A 8 20.95 -38.48 -7.41
CA LYS A 8 20.60 -39.86 -7.74
C LYS A 8 19.69 -40.54 -6.68
N TYR A 9 19.86 -40.26 -5.42
CA TYR A 9 19.06 -40.89 -4.34
C TYR A 9 17.63 -40.39 -4.29
N TYR A 10 17.37 -39.12 -4.52
CA TYR A 10 16.01 -38.57 -4.55
C TYR A 10 15.24 -38.95 -5.81
N PHE A 11 15.91 -39.10 -6.93
CA PHE A 11 15.31 -39.63 -8.14
C PHE A 11 14.89 -41.09 -7.96
N TRP A 12 15.74 -41.93 -7.37
CA TRP A 12 15.42 -43.32 -7.08
C TRP A 12 14.39 -43.47 -5.98
N LEU A 13 14.36 -42.56 -4.96
CA LEU A 13 13.34 -42.55 -3.92
C LEU A 13 11.98 -42.14 -4.48
N ALA A 14 11.94 -41.12 -5.34
CA ALA A 14 10.73 -40.75 -6.06
C ALA A 14 10.23 -41.84 -7.01
N LEU A 15 11.13 -42.48 -7.74
CA LEU A 15 10.83 -43.62 -8.61
C LEU A 15 10.37 -44.84 -7.79
N LEU A 16 10.96 -45.10 -6.63
CA LEU A 16 10.56 -46.19 -5.73
C LEU A 16 9.18 -45.91 -5.10
N LEU A 17 8.89 -44.65 -4.71
CA LEU A 17 7.59 -44.24 -4.22
C LEU A 17 6.50 -44.29 -5.30
N THR A 18 6.83 -44.01 -6.57
CA THR A 18 5.92 -44.18 -7.70
C THR A 18 5.73 -45.65 -8.08
N LEU A 19 6.71 -46.49 -7.90
CA LEU A 19 6.62 -47.94 -8.17
C LEU A 19 5.86 -48.71 -7.06
N LEU A 20 5.88 -48.20 -5.81
CA LEU A 20 5.10 -48.76 -4.69
C LEU A 20 3.61 -48.37 -4.72
N SER A 21 3.20 -47.45 -5.58
CA SER A 21 1.80 -47.02 -5.77
C SER A 21 1.09 -47.69 -6.94
N LEU A 22 1.70 -48.69 -7.60
CA LEU A 22 1.04 -49.51 -8.65
C LEU A 22 0.15 -50.59 -8.02
N ASP A 23 -0.76 -50.19 -7.14
CA ASP A 23 -1.99 -50.94 -6.92
C ASP A 23 -2.78 -50.90 -8.26
N HIS A 24 -3.08 -52.04 -8.82
CA HIS A 24 -3.85 -52.18 -10.06
C HIS A 24 -5.24 -51.57 -9.77
N ALA A 25 -5.45 -50.34 -10.21
CA ALA A 25 -6.75 -49.70 -10.14
C ALA A 25 -7.75 -50.47 -11.04
N ARG A 26 -8.52 -51.32 -10.46
CA ARG A 26 -9.80 -51.80 -11.06
C ARG A 26 -10.85 -50.80 -10.64
N ALA A 27 -11.75 -50.39 -11.56
CA ALA A 27 -12.91 -49.63 -11.17
C ALA A 27 -13.64 -50.42 -10.07
N ALA A 28 -13.61 -49.86 -8.89
CA ALA A 28 -14.25 -50.47 -7.73
C ALA A 28 -15.72 -50.04 -7.71
N VAL A 29 -16.62 -50.99 -7.50
CA VAL A 29 -18.02 -50.67 -7.19
C VAL A 29 -18.02 -49.89 -5.87
N VAL A 30 -18.51 -48.66 -5.91
CA VAL A 30 -18.67 -47.84 -4.69
C VAL A 30 -19.90 -48.32 -3.93
N THR A 31 -19.66 -49.02 -2.84
CA THR A 31 -20.74 -49.56 -2.01
C THR A 31 -21.19 -48.52 -0.97
N ILE A 32 -22.47 -48.28 -0.93
CA ILE A 32 -23.14 -47.38 0.02
C ILE A 32 -23.79 -48.27 1.09
N ASP A 33 -23.23 -48.27 2.28
CA ASP A 33 -23.75 -48.94 3.46
C ASP A 33 -24.32 -47.95 4.47
N GLU A 34 -24.71 -48.42 5.65
CA GLU A 34 -25.29 -47.57 6.70
C GLU A 34 -24.30 -46.57 7.26
N SER A 35 -23.00 -46.87 7.24
CA SER A 35 -21.93 -46.05 7.77
C SER A 35 -21.41 -45.03 6.76
N PHE A 36 -21.83 -45.06 5.50
CA PHE A 36 -21.35 -44.20 4.43
C PHE A 36 -21.61 -42.71 4.73
N THR A 37 -20.58 -41.93 4.70
CA THR A 37 -20.64 -40.47 4.92
C THR A 37 -20.14 -39.68 3.71
N THR A 38 -18.88 -39.89 3.32
CA THR A 38 -18.25 -39.18 2.20
C THR A 38 -17.13 -40.02 1.58
N ARG A 39 -16.90 -39.84 0.27
CA ARG A 39 -15.78 -40.47 -0.45
C ARG A 39 -15.32 -39.62 -1.63
N LEU A 40 -13.99 -39.48 -1.78
CA LEU A 40 -13.38 -38.88 -2.97
C LEU A 40 -13.20 -39.94 -4.04
N LEU A 41 -13.86 -39.75 -5.19
CA LEU A 41 -14.10 -40.82 -6.17
C LEU A 41 -12.99 -41.01 -7.21
N GLY A 42 -11.94 -40.17 -7.25
CA GLY A 42 -11.01 -40.16 -8.38
C GLY A 42 -10.51 -41.54 -8.80
N ARG A 43 -10.08 -42.40 -7.87
CA ARG A 43 -9.58 -43.76 -8.16
C ARG A 43 -10.68 -44.80 -8.42
N ASP A 44 -11.94 -44.46 -8.13
CA ASP A 44 -13.09 -45.33 -8.40
C ASP A 44 -13.61 -45.18 -9.83
N PHE A 45 -13.05 -44.21 -10.60
CA PHE A 45 -13.45 -43.95 -11.97
C PHE A 45 -12.63 -44.73 -12.99
N GLU A 46 -13.28 -45.10 -14.06
CA GLU A 46 -12.67 -45.33 -15.36
C GLU A 46 -12.94 -44.12 -16.23
N PHE A 47 -11.98 -43.72 -17.08
CA PHE A 47 -12.11 -42.56 -17.94
C PHE A 47 -11.78 -42.83 -19.41
N HIS A 48 -12.37 -42.02 -20.28
CA HIS A 48 -12.08 -41.95 -21.70
C HIS A 48 -11.89 -40.47 -22.08
N GLU A 49 -10.78 -40.16 -22.76
CA GLU A 49 -10.50 -38.82 -23.30
C GLU A 49 -11.03 -38.72 -24.73
N ASP A 50 -12.01 -37.85 -24.94
CA ASP A 50 -12.48 -37.45 -26.26
C ASP A 50 -11.74 -36.17 -26.70
N ALA A 51 -10.64 -36.38 -27.46
CA ALA A 51 -9.82 -35.28 -27.98
C ALA A 51 -10.57 -34.38 -28.97
N THR A 52 -11.63 -34.89 -29.59
CA THR A 52 -12.44 -34.13 -30.56
C THR A 52 -13.53 -33.30 -29.87
N GLY A 53 -13.98 -33.73 -28.70
CA GLY A 53 -15.12 -33.17 -27.97
C GLY A 53 -16.48 -33.41 -28.63
N LEU A 54 -16.52 -34.26 -29.67
CA LEU A 54 -17.70 -34.48 -30.52
C LEU A 54 -18.49 -35.76 -30.20
N LEU A 55 -17.94 -36.65 -29.35
CA LEU A 55 -18.63 -37.89 -28.99
C LEU A 55 -19.90 -37.57 -28.18
N ASP A 56 -21.01 -38.12 -28.67
CA ASP A 56 -22.26 -38.14 -27.90
C ASP A 56 -22.27 -39.28 -26.89
N PHE A 57 -23.34 -39.37 -26.08
CA PHE A 57 -23.46 -40.35 -25.03
C PHE A 57 -23.52 -41.79 -25.56
N GLU A 58 -24.19 -42.04 -26.66
CA GLU A 58 -24.34 -43.39 -27.25
C GLU A 58 -23.01 -43.86 -27.87
N ALA A 59 -22.27 -42.95 -28.51
CA ALA A 59 -20.97 -43.28 -29.12
C ALA A 59 -19.90 -43.55 -28.02
N VAL A 60 -19.90 -42.77 -26.92
CA VAL A 60 -18.91 -42.96 -25.87
C VAL A 60 -19.13 -44.26 -25.07
N ARG A 61 -20.35 -44.75 -24.92
CA ARG A 61 -20.64 -46.02 -24.26
C ARG A 61 -19.98 -47.19 -24.94
N GLN A 62 -19.69 -47.09 -26.21
CA GLN A 62 -19.01 -48.12 -27.02
C GLN A 62 -17.47 -48.01 -27.00
N GLN A 63 -16.95 -46.94 -26.39
CA GLN A 63 -15.51 -46.73 -26.29
C GLN A 63 -14.90 -47.56 -25.15
N ALA A 64 -13.59 -47.79 -25.25
CA ALA A 64 -12.81 -48.39 -24.18
C ALA A 64 -12.55 -47.32 -23.08
N PHE A 65 -12.84 -47.64 -21.83
CA PHE A 65 -12.49 -46.84 -20.66
C PHE A 65 -11.28 -47.42 -19.97
N GLN A 66 -10.42 -46.55 -19.46
CA GLN A 66 -9.20 -46.93 -18.74
C GLN A 66 -9.36 -46.57 -17.26
N PRO A 67 -8.85 -47.36 -16.31
CA PRO A 67 -8.82 -47.02 -14.90
C PRO A 67 -8.10 -45.70 -14.64
N ASN A 68 -8.66 -44.85 -13.81
CA ASN A 68 -8.02 -43.59 -13.44
C ASN A 68 -7.07 -43.82 -12.25
N PRO A 69 -5.76 -43.55 -12.38
CA PRO A 69 -4.80 -43.78 -11.31
C PRO A 69 -4.79 -42.65 -10.27
N PHE A 70 -5.37 -41.50 -10.58
CA PHE A 70 -5.27 -40.29 -9.77
C PHE A 70 -6.43 -40.17 -8.80
N LEU A 71 -6.14 -39.77 -7.56
CA LEU A 71 -7.15 -39.43 -6.56
C LEU A 71 -7.91 -38.16 -6.96
N VAL A 72 -7.19 -37.17 -7.51
CA VAL A 72 -7.76 -35.97 -8.13
C VAL A 72 -7.16 -35.84 -9.54
N PRO A 73 -7.90 -36.18 -10.60
CA PRO A 73 -7.44 -35.99 -11.96
C PRO A 73 -7.20 -34.52 -12.27
N ALA A 74 -6.05 -34.18 -12.88
CA ALA A 74 -5.69 -32.82 -13.29
C ALA A 74 -5.11 -32.86 -14.71
N PHE A 75 -5.72 -32.12 -15.64
CA PHE A 75 -5.35 -32.08 -17.06
C PHE A 75 -4.90 -30.69 -17.53
N GLY A 76 -4.87 -29.72 -16.63
CA GLY A 76 -4.52 -28.34 -16.96
C GLY A 76 -5.52 -27.71 -17.94
N TYR A 77 -5.01 -26.86 -18.84
CA TYR A 77 -5.80 -26.25 -19.93
C TYR A 77 -5.92 -27.26 -21.09
N ALA A 78 -6.93 -28.13 -21.04
CA ALA A 78 -7.20 -29.12 -22.09
C ALA A 78 -8.41 -28.68 -22.95
N LYS A 79 -8.35 -29.02 -24.25
CA LYS A 79 -9.49 -28.83 -25.16
C LYS A 79 -10.37 -30.07 -25.27
N SER A 80 -9.88 -31.20 -24.74
CA SER A 80 -10.57 -32.49 -24.74
C SER A 80 -11.79 -32.47 -23.81
N THR A 81 -12.79 -33.26 -24.15
CA THR A 81 -13.86 -33.65 -23.24
C THR A 81 -13.47 -34.95 -22.53
N TYR A 82 -13.65 -34.98 -21.24
CA TYR A 82 -13.36 -36.16 -20.43
C TYR A 82 -14.65 -36.85 -20.02
N TRP A 83 -14.73 -38.15 -20.30
CA TRP A 83 -15.84 -38.99 -19.91
C TRP A 83 -15.37 -39.92 -18.81
N TYR A 84 -16.17 -40.03 -17.74
CA TYR A 84 -15.91 -40.91 -16.61
C TYR A 84 -17.05 -41.89 -16.48
N ARG A 85 -16.72 -43.13 -16.07
CA ARG A 85 -17.68 -44.19 -15.75
C ARG A 85 -17.37 -44.74 -14.38
N PHE A 86 -18.42 -44.98 -13.57
CA PHE A 86 -18.32 -45.60 -12.25
C PHE A 86 -19.64 -46.26 -11.88
N GLU A 87 -19.61 -47.13 -10.88
CA GLU A 87 -20.73 -47.90 -10.46
C GLU A 87 -21.03 -47.67 -8.98
N LEU A 88 -22.31 -47.40 -8.64
CA LEU A 88 -22.80 -47.27 -7.28
C LEU A 88 -23.69 -48.46 -6.92
N ARG A 89 -23.46 -49.02 -5.73
CA ARG A 89 -24.29 -50.08 -5.16
C ARG A 89 -24.85 -49.65 -3.82
N ASN A 90 -26.15 -49.56 -3.68
CA ASN A 90 -26.81 -49.38 -2.39
C ASN A 90 -26.99 -50.75 -1.73
N ALA A 91 -26.26 -51.02 -0.67
CA ALA A 91 -26.35 -52.27 0.10
C ALA A 91 -27.33 -52.17 1.27
N THR A 92 -28.08 -51.07 1.39
CA THR A 92 -29.06 -50.85 2.46
C THR A 92 -30.48 -51.15 2.00
N ASP A 93 -31.38 -51.41 2.97
CA ASP A 93 -32.79 -51.72 2.69
C ASP A 93 -33.65 -50.47 2.44
N VAL A 94 -33.05 -49.29 2.38
CA VAL A 94 -33.76 -48.03 2.16
C VAL A 94 -33.14 -47.27 0.97
N GLU A 95 -33.96 -46.45 0.33
CA GLU A 95 -33.49 -45.52 -0.67
C GLU A 95 -32.50 -44.54 -0.03
N ARG A 96 -31.35 -44.30 -0.71
CA ARG A 96 -30.32 -43.39 -0.26
C ARG A 96 -30.24 -42.19 -1.18
N GLN A 97 -30.32 -41.00 -0.60
CA GLN A 97 -30.06 -39.74 -1.28
C GLN A 97 -28.60 -39.37 -1.12
N LEU A 98 -27.93 -39.20 -2.26
CA LEU A 98 -26.50 -38.87 -2.33
C LEU A 98 -26.29 -37.57 -3.12
N PHE A 99 -25.19 -36.90 -2.85
CA PHE A 99 -24.77 -35.69 -3.55
C PHE A 99 -23.40 -35.91 -4.15
N LEU A 100 -23.32 -35.80 -5.48
CA LEU A 100 -22.05 -35.84 -6.23
C LEU A 100 -21.59 -34.40 -6.46
N GLU A 101 -20.61 -33.99 -5.70
CA GLU A 101 -20.07 -32.64 -5.69
C GLU A 101 -18.73 -32.57 -6.43
N LEU A 102 -18.59 -31.64 -7.37
CA LEU A 102 -17.30 -31.22 -7.92
C LEU A 102 -16.85 -29.97 -7.12
N ALA A 103 -15.90 -30.15 -6.21
CA ALA A 103 -15.54 -29.15 -5.19
C ALA A 103 -14.74 -27.94 -5.76
N ILE A 104 -15.02 -27.53 -6.99
CA ILE A 104 -14.52 -26.32 -7.68
C ILE A 104 -15.63 -25.73 -8.54
N ALA A 105 -15.69 -24.41 -8.67
CA ALA A 105 -16.82 -23.75 -9.31
C ALA A 105 -16.60 -23.35 -10.78
N TRP A 106 -15.38 -23.44 -11.32
CA TRP A 106 -15.04 -22.86 -12.63
C TRP A 106 -15.19 -23.80 -13.84
N ILE A 107 -15.62 -25.05 -13.66
CA ILE A 107 -15.85 -26.00 -14.77
C ILE A 107 -17.11 -25.62 -15.54
N ASP A 108 -17.00 -25.54 -16.87
CA ASP A 108 -18.10 -25.11 -17.73
C ASP A 108 -19.24 -26.10 -17.78
N HIS A 109 -18.95 -27.36 -18.03
CA HIS A 109 -19.92 -28.44 -18.17
C HIS A 109 -19.56 -29.62 -17.27
N PHE A 110 -20.46 -29.97 -16.38
CA PHE A 110 -20.42 -31.14 -15.53
C PHE A 110 -21.77 -31.85 -15.65
N SER A 111 -21.86 -32.84 -16.58
CA SER A 111 -23.10 -33.53 -16.91
C SER A 111 -23.08 -34.95 -16.36
N LEU A 112 -24.10 -35.33 -15.64
CA LEU A 112 -24.34 -36.68 -15.11
C LEU A 112 -25.37 -37.39 -15.99
N PHE A 113 -25.06 -38.63 -16.44
CA PHE A 113 -25.99 -39.52 -17.11
C PHE A 113 -26.30 -40.70 -16.15
N MET A 114 -27.55 -40.89 -15.85
CA MET A 114 -28.07 -41.91 -14.94
C MET A 114 -29.27 -42.59 -15.56
N GLN A 115 -29.41 -43.89 -15.36
CA GLN A 115 -30.57 -44.63 -15.81
C GLN A 115 -31.75 -44.47 -14.81
N LYS A 116 -32.88 -43.99 -15.30
CA LYS A 116 -34.11 -43.87 -14.55
C LYS A 116 -35.26 -44.53 -15.35
N ASP A 117 -35.98 -45.44 -14.75
CA ASP A 117 -37.08 -46.16 -15.38
C ASP A 117 -36.70 -46.80 -16.74
N GLY A 118 -35.49 -47.36 -16.82
CA GLY A 118 -34.96 -47.99 -18.04
C GLY A 118 -34.44 -47.02 -19.12
N ARG A 119 -34.55 -45.72 -18.91
CA ARG A 119 -34.09 -44.69 -19.85
C ARG A 119 -32.93 -43.90 -19.27
N TRP A 120 -32.00 -43.49 -20.13
CA TRP A 120 -30.91 -42.61 -19.73
C TRP A 120 -31.41 -41.17 -19.63
N VAL A 121 -31.17 -40.54 -18.49
CA VAL A 121 -31.51 -39.15 -18.21
C VAL A 121 -30.23 -38.38 -17.97
N ARG A 122 -30.12 -37.21 -18.60
CA ARG A 122 -29.00 -36.28 -18.42
C ARG A 122 -29.37 -35.20 -17.43
N TYR A 123 -28.49 -34.95 -16.48
CA TYR A 123 -28.54 -33.82 -15.54
C TYR A 123 -27.31 -32.94 -15.78
N ASP A 124 -27.52 -31.64 -15.95
CA ASP A 124 -26.46 -30.70 -16.21
C ASP A 124 -26.14 -29.83 -14.99
N ALA A 125 -24.87 -29.57 -14.77
CA ALA A 125 -24.32 -28.61 -13.82
C ALA A 125 -23.08 -27.96 -14.43
N GLY A 126 -22.43 -27.08 -13.65
CA GLY A 126 -21.28 -26.30 -14.12
C GLY A 126 -21.67 -24.86 -14.42
N VAL A 127 -20.67 -24.06 -14.81
CA VAL A 127 -20.83 -22.60 -15.03
C VAL A 127 -21.84 -22.29 -16.14
N ALA A 128 -21.88 -23.13 -17.18
CA ALA A 128 -22.80 -22.98 -18.31
C ALA A 128 -24.27 -23.31 -17.98
N THR A 129 -24.52 -23.94 -16.81
CA THR A 129 -25.87 -24.30 -16.40
C THR A 129 -26.39 -23.32 -15.35
N PRO A 130 -27.51 -22.61 -15.60
CA PRO A 130 -28.16 -21.76 -14.62
C PRO A 130 -28.35 -22.43 -13.27
N VAL A 131 -28.06 -21.72 -12.18
CA VAL A 131 -28.14 -22.31 -10.81
C VAL A 131 -29.51 -22.87 -10.52
N GLY A 132 -30.58 -22.18 -10.93
CA GLY A 132 -31.96 -22.60 -10.75
C GLY A 132 -32.38 -23.86 -11.54
N LYS A 133 -31.58 -24.30 -12.54
CA LYS A 133 -31.81 -25.50 -13.36
C LYS A 133 -31.00 -26.72 -12.91
N ARG A 134 -30.09 -26.56 -11.95
CA ARG A 134 -29.28 -27.67 -11.41
C ARG A 134 -30.12 -28.57 -10.52
N SER A 135 -29.78 -29.85 -10.48
CA SER A 135 -30.45 -30.83 -9.59
C SER A 135 -30.22 -30.57 -8.10
N ALA A 136 -29.14 -29.91 -7.76
CA ALA A 136 -28.83 -29.36 -6.45
C ALA A 136 -28.40 -27.91 -6.58
N GLN A 137 -29.05 -27.01 -5.84
CA GLN A 137 -28.66 -25.59 -5.80
C GLN A 137 -27.49 -25.43 -4.84
N ASN A 138 -26.32 -25.17 -5.38
CA ASN A 138 -25.08 -25.00 -4.64
C ASN A 138 -24.14 -24.07 -5.45
N ASN A 139 -23.23 -23.38 -4.75
CA ASN A 139 -22.21 -22.53 -5.38
C ASN A 139 -21.24 -23.32 -6.28
N VAL A 140 -21.02 -24.62 -5.99
CA VAL A 140 -20.21 -25.51 -6.85
C VAL A 140 -21.11 -26.51 -7.59
N PRO A 141 -20.65 -27.03 -8.76
CA PRO A 141 -21.43 -28.02 -9.53
C PRO A 141 -21.71 -29.27 -8.72
N THR A 142 -22.99 -29.57 -8.52
CA THR A 142 -23.44 -30.69 -7.67
C THR A 142 -24.63 -31.39 -8.31
N HIS A 143 -24.63 -32.72 -8.31
CA HIS A 143 -25.76 -33.54 -8.74
C HIS A 143 -26.35 -34.27 -7.56
N LYS A 144 -27.69 -34.27 -7.48
CA LYS A 144 -28.46 -35.09 -6.57
C LYS A 144 -28.71 -36.46 -7.21
N ILE A 145 -28.43 -37.53 -6.49
CA ILE A 145 -28.63 -38.92 -6.90
C ILE A 145 -29.53 -39.61 -5.87
N ASP A 146 -30.66 -40.06 -6.31
CA ASP A 146 -31.56 -40.92 -5.51
C ASP A 146 -31.32 -42.36 -5.92
N LEU A 147 -30.78 -43.20 -5.00
CA LEU A 147 -30.36 -44.57 -5.23
C LEU A 147 -31.27 -45.52 -4.52
N PRO A 148 -32.14 -46.32 -5.23
CA PRO A 148 -33.08 -47.21 -4.63
C PRO A 148 -32.42 -48.26 -3.71
N ALA A 149 -33.21 -48.82 -2.77
CA ALA A 149 -32.76 -49.90 -1.88
C ALA A 149 -32.23 -51.10 -2.69
N GLN A 150 -31.16 -51.75 -2.20
CA GLN A 150 -30.60 -52.98 -2.77
C GLN A 150 -30.34 -52.90 -4.28
N SER A 151 -30.00 -51.71 -4.80
CA SER A 151 -29.82 -51.44 -6.23
C SER A 151 -28.36 -51.21 -6.60
N GLN A 152 -28.08 -51.42 -7.90
CA GLN A 152 -26.78 -51.17 -8.50
C GLN A 152 -26.97 -50.38 -9.80
N THR A 153 -26.22 -49.31 -9.98
CA THR A 153 -26.45 -48.36 -11.07
C THR A 153 -25.10 -47.89 -11.66
N ASN A 154 -25.00 -47.97 -12.99
CA ASN A 154 -23.89 -47.39 -13.74
C ASN A 154 -24.15 -45.90 -13.99
N LEU A 155 -23.16 -45.09 -13.75
CA LEU A 155 -23.17 -43.64 -13.93
C LEU A 155 -22.07 -43.20 -14.88
N TYR A 156 -22.39 -42.20 -15.71
CA TYR A 156 -21.39 -41.57 -16.58
C TYR A 156 -21.38 -40.08 -16.31
N LEU A 157 -20.15 -39.50 -16.33
CA LEU A 157 -19.93 -38.07 -16.23
C LEU A 157 -19.31 -37.57 -17.51
N ARG A 158 -19.78 -36.45 -18.02
CA ARG A 158 -19.14 -35.70 -19.12
C ARG A 158 -18.65 -34.39 -18.56
N ILE A 159 -17.34 -34.12 -18.72
CA ILE A 159 -16.67 -32.93 -18.20
C ILE A 159 -15.95 -32.21 -19.33
N ALA A 160 -16.27 -30.94 -19.53
CA ALA A 160 -15.61 -30.09 -20.50
C ALA A 160 -15.47 -28.68 -19.92
N SER A 161 -14.32 -28.03 -20.14
CA SER A 161 -14.09 -26.68 -19.64
C SER A 161 -13.14 -25.90 -20.55
N SER A 162 -13.34 -24.61 -20.61
CA SER A 162 -12.40 -23.64 -21.20
C SER A 162 -11.34 -23.17 -20.18
N ASP A 163 -11.46 -23.62 -18.94
CA ASP A 163 -10.54 -23.37 -17.83
C ASP A 163 -9.66 -24.61 -17.53
N THR A 164 -8.79 -24.50 -16.53
CA THR A 164 -8.04 -25.65 -16.03
C THR A 164 -8.96 -26.73 -15.50
N ILE A 165 -8.73 -27.96 -15.95
CA ILE A 165 -9.48 -29.13 -15.53
C ILE A 165 -8.75 -29.79 -14.38
N VAL A 166 -9.31 -29.66 -13.18
CA VAL A 166 -8.94 -30.36 -11.94
C VAL A 166 -10.22 -30.89 -11.34
N LEU A 167 -10.26 -32.17 -10.96
CA LEU A 167 -11.53 -32.86 -10.67
C LEU A 167 -11.56 -33.49 -9.28
N PRO A 168 -11.67 -32.69 -8.21
CA PRO A 168 -11.94 -33.17 -6.85
C PRO A 168 -13.44 -33.52 -6.72
N ILE A 169 -13.81 -34.73 -7.17
CA ILE A 169 -15.20 -35.20 -7.19
C ILE A 169 -15.49 -36.01 -5.93
N HIS A 170 -16.40 -35.54 -5.10
CA HIS A 170 -16.80 -36.19 -3.88
C HIS A 170 -18.23 -36.74 -3.99
N LEU A 171 -18.45 -37.87 -3.37
CA LEU A 171 -19.78 -38.40 -3.14
C LEU A 171 -20.11 -38.29 -1.64
N HIS A 172 -21.22 -37.66 -1.31
CA HIS A 172 -21.63 -37.38 0.06
C HIS A 172 -23.00 -37.99 0.36
N SER A 173 -23.18 -38.46 1.58
CA SER A 173 -24.51 -38.71 2.11
C SER A 173 -25.26 -37.38 2.36
N ALA A 174 -26.60 -37.39 2.34
CA ALA A 174 -27.39 -36.18 2.52
C ALA A 174 -27.09 -35.46 3.86
N ALA A 175 -26.92 -36.24 4.94
CA ALA A 175 -26.61 -35.66 6.25
C ALA A 175 -25.24 -35.00 6.30
N TYR A 176 -24.23 -35.66 5.72
CA TYR A 176 -22.86 -35.08 5.63
C TYR A 176 -22.85 -33.84 4.75
N PHE A 177 -23.49 -33.90 3.57
CA PHE A 177 -23.53 -32.79 2.63
C PHE A 177 -24.15 -31.52 3.26
N ALA A 178 -25.27 -31.67 3.97
CA ALA A 178 -25.92 -30.55 4.67
C ALA A 178 -25.03 -29.92 5.74
N SER A 179 -24.27 -30.74 6.48
CA SER A 179 -23.31 -30.20 7.48
C SER A 179 -22.07 -29.60 6.82
N HIS A 180 -21.55 -30.22 5.76
CA HIS A 180 -20.39 -29.77 4.98
C HIS A 180 -20.64 -28.39 4.37
N ILE A 181 -21.77 -28.18 3.67
CA ILE A 181 -22.12 -26.87 3.09
C ILE A 181 -22.20 -25.82 4.19
N ARG A 182 -22.87 -26.09 5.30
CA ARG A 182 -23.02 -25.12 6.38
C ARG A 182 -21.69 -24.66 6.96
N ILE A 183 -20.74 -25.58 7.16
CA ILE A 183 -19.39 -25.27 7.65
C ILE A 183 -18.62 -24.48 6.58
N LYS A 184 -18.69 -24.89 5.32
CA LYS A 184 -18.05 -24.21 4.19
C LYS A 184 -18.52 -22.76 4.08
N ASP A 185 -19.83 -22.54 4.10
CA ASP A 185 -20.41 -21.20 4.00
C ASP A 185 -20.07 -20.31 5.19
N LEU A 186 -20.03 -20.87 6.42
CA LEU A 186 -19.60 -20.17 7.62
C LEU A 186 -18.13 -19.73 7.50
N LEU A 187 -17.25 -20.64 7.09
CA LEU A 187 -15.82 -20.34 6.93
C LEU A 187 -15.58 -19.31 5.83
N TYR A 188 -16.32 -19.42 4.71
CA TYR A 188 -16.25 -18.43 3.64
C TYR A 188 -16.78 -17.07 4.10
N GLY A 189 -17.90 -17.04 4.81
CA GLY A 189 -18.44 -15.80 5.37
C GLY A 189 -17.48 -15.13 6.35
N LEU A 190 -16.79 -15.90 7.20
CA LEU A 190 -15.75 -15.40 8.09
C LEU A 190 -14.56 -14.82 7.29
N PHE A 191 -14.08 -15.56 6.30
CA PHE A 191 -13.01 -15.11 5.38
C PHE A 191 -13.40 -13.79 4.70
N ALA A 192 -14.59 -13.75 4.08
CA ALA A 192 -15.08 -12.58 3.37
C ALA A 192 -15.28 -11.38 4.30
N GLY A 193 -15.79 -11.62 5.52
CA GLY A 193 -15.92 -10.60 6.56
C GLY A 193 -14.58 -9.99 6.97
N ILE A 194 -13.57 -10.80 7.24
CA ILE A 194 -12.23 -10.31 7.59
C ILE A 194 -11.61 -9.51 6.43
N MET A 195 -11.73 -10.01 5.20
CA MET A 195 -11.24 -9.31 4.00
C MET A 195 -11.97 -7.98 3.78
N ALA A 196 -13.29 -7.94 3.99
CA ALA A 196 -14.07 -6.70 3.90
C ALA A 196 -13.62 -5.68 4.96
N VAL A 197 -13.45 -6.10 6.21
CA VAL A 197 -12.95 -5.22 7.28
C VAL A 197 -11.55 -4.68 6.93
N ALA A 198 -10.65 -5.53 6.42
CA ALA A 198 -9.31 -5.10 6.00
C ALA A 198 -9.38 -4.08 4.84
N ALA A 199 -10.27 -4.28 3.87
CA ALA A 199 -10.49 -3.33 2.80
C ALA A 199 -11.03 -1.99 3.32
N PHE A 200 -12.09 -2.00 4.13
CA PHE A 200 -12.66 -0.78 4.72
C PHE A 200 -11.68 -0.04 5.62
N TYR A 201 -10.81 -0.75 6.32
CA TYR A 201 -9.69 -0.15 7.05
C TYR A 201 -8.81 0.70 6.12
N GLY A 202 -8.41 0.16 4.96
CA GLY A 202 -7.66 0.91 3.95
C GLY A 202 -8.41 2.15 3.45
N LEU A 203 -9.71 2.01 3.16
CA LEU A 203 -10.54 3.14 2.71
C LEU A 203 -10.65 4.24 3.79
N ALA A 204 -10.87 3.87 5.05
CA ALA A 204 -10.95 4.82 6.16
C ALA A 204 -9.66 5.63 6.31
N PHE A 205 -8.50 4.96 6.23
CA PHE A 205 -7.21 5.67 6.28
C PHE A 205 -6.95 6.52 5.04
N TYR A 206 -7.41 6.09 3.86
CA TYR A 206 -7.34 6.94 2.67
C TYR A 206 -8.14 8.24 2.87
N VAL A 207 -9.37 8.13 3.34
CA VAL A 207 -10.22 9.32 3.60
C VAL A 207 -9.61 10.24 4.66
N TYR A 208 -8.96 9.68 5.67
CA TYR A 208 -8.30 10.46 6.71
C TYR A 208 -7.00 11.14 6.25
N THR A 209 -6.17 10.45 5.44
CA THR A 209 -4.81 10.92 5.10
C THR A 209 -4.66 11.42 3.67
N PHE A 210 -5.61 11.11 2.77
CA PHE A 210 -5.54 11.28 1.31
C PHE A 210 -4.30 10.64 0.66
N ASN A 211 -3.63 9.72 1.37
CA ASN A 211 -2.46 9.01 0.84
C ASN A 211 -2.89 7.86 -0.08
N GLN A 212 -2.47 7.92 -1.34
CA GLN A 212 -2.82 6.96 -2.38
C GLN A 212 -2.44 5.50 -2.06
N ALA A 213 -1.44 5.25 -1.18
CA ALA A 213 -1.09 3.90 -0.78
C ALA A 213 -2.29 3.17 -0.13
N TYR A 214 -3.05 3.86 0.72
CA TYR A 214 -4.24 3.27 1.36
C TYR A 214 -5.38 3.00 0.36
N LEU A 215 -5.55 3.86 -0.65
CA LEU A 215 -6.52 3.63 -1.72
C LEU A 215 -6.16 2.38 -2.54
N TYR A 216 -4.88 2.24 -2.93
CA TYR A 216 -4.45 1.06 -3.69
C TYR A 216 -4.52 -0.22 -2.86
N TYR A 217 -4.27 -0.15 -1.55
CA TYR A 217 -4.50 -1.28 -0.65
C TYR A 217 -5.98 -1.68 -0.60
N PHE A 218 -6.90 -0.72 -0.45
CA PHE A 218 -8.35 -0.95 -0.49
C PHE A 218 -8.77 -1.64 -1.79
N LEU A 219 -8.38 -1.07 -2.94
CA LEU A 219 -8.74 -1.60 -4.26
C LEU A 219 -8.14 -2.98 -4.51
N ASN A 220 -6.91 -3.23 -4.06
CA ASN A 220 -6.27 -4.54 -4.15
C ASN A 220 -7.01 -5.59 -3.32
N THR A 221 -7.30 -5.28 -2.04
CA THR A 221 -7.99 -6.21 -1.14
C THR A 221 -9.42 -6.50 -1.61
N LEU A 222 -10.14 -5.48 -2.10
CA LEU A 222 -11.47 -5.63 -2.68
C LEU A 222 -11.44 -6.50 -3.94
N SER A 223 -10.42 -6.33 -4.80
CA SER A 223 -10.25 -7.15 -6.00
C SER A 223 -9.98 -8.62 -5.65
N TRP A 224 -9.18 -8.90 -4.61
CA TRP A 224 -8.97 -10.26 -4.11
C TRP A 224 -10.26 -10.89 -3.56
N LEU A 225 -11.03 -10.13 -2.77
CA LEU A 225 -12.32 -10.60 -2.25
C LEU A 225 -13.29 -10.94 -3.40
N ALA A 226 -13.39 -10.07 -4.40
CA ALA A 226 -14.22 -10.29 -5.57
C ALA A 226 -13.74 -11.50 -6.41
N MET A 227 -12.42 -11.72 -6.51
CA MET A 227 -11.85 -12.86 -7.22
C MET A 227 -12.24 -14.18 -6.52
N PHE A 228 -12.11 -14.26 -5.21
CA PHE A 228 -12.49 -15.47 -4.47
C PHE A 228 -14.00 -15.72 -4.49
N ALA A 229 -14.82 -14.65 -4.43
CA ALA A 229 -16.27 -14.79 -4.61
C ALA A 229 -16.63 -15.43 -5.97
N ALA A 230 -15.91 -15.05 -7.03
CA ALA A 230 -16.10 -15.63 -8.35
C ALA A 230 -15.51 -17.06 -8.46
N TRP A 231 -14.33 -17.31 -7.91
CA TRP A 231 -13.68 -18.63 -7.94
C TRP A 231 -14.44 -19.70 -7.17
N ASP A 232 -15.01 -19.32 -6.02
CA ASP A 232 -15.77 -20.25 -5.17
C ASP A 232 -17.25 -20.37 -5.59
N GLY A 233 -17.66 -19.71 -6.69
CA GLY A 233 -19.00 -19.81 -7.27
C GLY A 233 -20.05 -18.91 -6.64
N TYR A 234 -19.74 -18.18 -5.55
CA TYR A 234 -20.68 -17.23 -4.94
C TYR A 234 -21.04 -16.06 -5.88
N GLY A 235 -20.09 -15.68 -6.75
CA GLY A 235 -20.36 -14.70 -7.80
C GLY A 235 -21.47 -15.15 -8.76
N GLN A 236 -21.47 -16.43 -9.14
CA GLN A 236 -22.54 -17.01 -9.97
C GLN A 236 -23.86 -17.10 -9.22
N GLU A 237 -23.82 -17.51 -7.96
CA GLU A 237 -25.03 -17.71 -7.16
C GLU A 237 -25.76 -16.40 -6.84
N PHE A 238 -25.02 -15.34 -6.45
CA PHE A 238 -25.60 -14.12 -5.91
C PHE A 238 -25.55 -12.91 -6.83
N ILE A 239 -24.61 -12.84 -7.80
CA ILE A 239 -24.36 -11.62 -8.60
C ILE A 239 -24.74 -11.84 -10.07
N PHE A 240 -24.16 -12.84 -10.72
CA PHE A 240 -24.29 -13.01 -12.18
C PHE A 240 -25.40 -13.99 -12.56
N HIS A 241 -25.89 -14.76 -11.63
CA HIS A 241 -26.97 -15.75 -11.82
C HIS A 241 -26.73 -16.60 -13.08
N ASP A 242 -27.46 -16.32 -14.14
CA ASP A 242 -27.47 -17.09 -15.39
C ASP A 242 -26.58 -16.52 -16.49
N ASP A 243 -25.86 -15.41 -16.22
CA ASP A 243 -25.01 -14.77 -17.23
C ASP A 243 -23.62 -15.44 -17.29
N PHE A 244 -23.52 -16.43 -18.17
CA PHE A 244 -22.29 -17.19 -18.41
C PHE A 244 -21.13 -16.29 -18.88
N TRP A 245 -21.42 -15.25 -19.69
CA TRP A 245 -20.41 -14.36 -20.27
C TRP A 245 -19.69 -13.55 -19.17
N TRP A 246 -20.48 -12.91 -18.30
CA TRP A 246 -19.94 -12.14 -17.17
C TRP A 246 -19.26 -13.04 -16.14
N ASN A 247 -19.86 -14.16 -15.80
CA ASN A 247 -19.33 -15.07 -14.79
C ASN A 247 -17.90 -15.54 -15.13
N LYS A 248 -17.64 -15.85 -16.39
CA LYS A 248 -16.30 -16.24 -16.85
C LYS A 248 -15.33 -15.06 -16.85
N ARG A 249 -15.68 -13.97 -17.50
CA ARG A 249 -14.77 -12.83 -17.75
C ARG A 249 -14.45 -12.04 -16.50
N PHE A 250 -15.35 -12.01 -15.54
CA PHE A 250 -15.14 -11.32 -14.27
C PHE A 250 -13.90 -11.81 -13.53
N ASN A 251 -13.58 -13.10 -13.57
CA ASN A 251 -12.36 -13.65 -12.98
C ASN A 251 -11.10 -12.99 -13.52
N VAL A 252 -10.99 -12.81 -14.84
CA VAL A 252 -9.83 -12.16 -15.45
C VAL A 252 -9.77 -10.68 -15.10
N LEU A 253 -10.93 -10.01 -15.09
CA LEU A 253 -11.03 -8.58 -14.71
C LEU A 253 -10.52 -8.34 -13.28
N VAL A 254 -11.01 -9.11 -12.31
CA VAL A 254 -10.61 -8.92 -10.91
C VAL A 254 -9.17 -9.37 -10.64
N MET A 255 -8.68 -10.39 -11.36
CA MET A 255 -7.28 -10.82 -11.27
C MET A 255 -6.35 -9.72 -11.83
N ALA A 256 -6.63 -9.17 -13.00
CA ALA A 256 -5.86 -8.07 -13.57
C ALA A 256 -5.89 -6.84 -12.65
N SER A 257 -7.07 -6.51 -12.08
CA SER A 257 -7.23 -5.41 -11.14
C SER A 257 -6.39 -5.62 -9.87
N SER A 258 -6.42 -6.82 -9.27
CA SER A 258 -5.65 -7.12 -8.05
C SER A 258 -4.15 -6.98 -8.28
N LEU A 259 -3.63 -7.49 -9.40
CA LEU A 259 -2.22 -7.40 -9.77
C LEU A 259 -1.79 -5.95 -10.10
N ALA A 260 -2.66 -5.17 -10.75
CA ALA A 260 -2.41 -3.76 -11.04
C ALA A 260 -2.36 -2.92 -9.75
N PHE A 261 -3.40 -3.02 -8.90
CA PHE A 261 -3.46 -2.28 -7.65
C PHE A 261 -2.41 -2.74 -6.64
N GLY A 262 -2.07 -4.03 -6.61
CA GLY A 262 -0.97 -4.56 -5.83
C GLY A 262 0.39 -3.97 -6.24
N ALA A 263 0.63 -3.80 -7.54
CA ALA A 263 1.83 -3.16 -8.06
C ALA A 263 1.88 -1.65 -7.73
N LEU A 264 0.77 -0.93 -7.91
CA LEU A 264 0.66 0.48 -7.54
C LEU A 264 0.80 0.70 -6.03
N PHE A 265 0.25 -0.20 -5.22
CA PHE A 265 0.45 -0.21 -3.78
C PHE A 265 1.92 -0.38 -3.42
N THR A 266 2.62 -1.36 -4.03
CA THR A 266 4.05 -1.58 -3.86
C THR A 266 4.86 -0.33 -4.14
N LEU A 267 4.54 0.35 -5.25
CA LEU A 267 5.22 1.56 -5.70
C LEU A 267 5.11 2.68 -4.67
N LYS A 268 3.95 2.84 -4.04
CA LYS A 268 3.67 3.90 -3.08
C LYS A 268 4.15 3.58 -1.67
N ILE A 269 3.90 2.35 -1.16
CA ILE A 269 4.27 1.99 0.21
C ILE A 269 5.79 1.86 0.42
N LEU A 270 6.52 1.46 -0.63
CA LEU A 270 7.98 1.38 -0.62
C LEU A 270 8.65 2.64 -1.17
N GLU A 271 7.89 3.70 -1.48
CA GLU A 271 8.41 4.97 -1.99
C GLU A 271 9.42 4.82 -3.14
N ILE A 272 9.21 3.83 -4.02
CA ILE A 272 10.15 3.44 -5.08
C ILE A 272 10.60 4.63 -5.94
N PRO A 273 9.73 5.61 -6.30
CA PRO A 273 10.13 6.75 -7.12
C PRO A 273 11.23 7.61 -6.51
N SER A 274 11.39 7.61 -5.18
CA SER A 274 12.39 8.44 -4.48
C SER A 274 13.83 7.95 -4.66
N TYR A 275 14.03 6.66 -4.97
CA TYR A 275 15.37 6.09 -5.08
C TYR A 275 15.65 5.28 -6.35
N SER A 276 14.62 4.89 -7.15
CA SER A 276 14.82 4.10 -8.37
C SER A 276 13.81 4.37 -9.48
N GLN A 277 14.17 5.22 -10.43
CA GLN A 277 13.33 5.46 -11.62
C GLN A 277 13.22 4.23 -12.54
N ARG A 278 14.21 3.32 -12.55
CA ARG A 278 14.15 2.08 -13.34
C ARG A 278 13.07 1.15 -12.81
N LEU A 279 13.05 0.89 -11.49
CA LEU A 279 12.02 0.08 -10.87
C LEU A 279 10.64 0.71 -11.00
N THR A 280 10.54 2.03 -10.84
CA THR A 280 9.29 2.76 -11.09
C THR A 280 8.73 2.46 -12.47
N ARG A 281 9.57 2.55 -13.53
CA ARG A 281 9.15 2.23 -14.90
C ARG A 281 8.74 0.76 -15.08
N ILE A 282 9.43 -0.17 -14.44
CA ILE A 282 9.07 -1.61 -14.48
C ILE A 282 7.70 -1.84 -13.84
N VAL A 283 7.46 -1.30 -12.65
CA VAL A 283 6.19 -1.46 -11.92
C VAL A 283 5.04 -0.76 -12.66
N MET A 284 5.27 0.44 -13.21
CA MET A 284 4.28 1.14 -14.03
C MET A 284 3.99 0.39 -15.35
N GLY A 285 5.02 -0.14 -16.00
CA GLY A 285 4.88 -1.01 -17.18
C GLY A 285 4.07 -2.27 -16.88
N TRP A 286 4.32 -2.90 -15.73
CA TRP A 286 3.52 -4.03 -15.24
C TRP A 286 2.04 -3.64 -15.07
N SER A 287 1.78 -2.52 -14.39
CA SER A 287 0.40 -2.03 -14.20
C SER A 287 -0.28 -1.72 -15.52
N ALA A 288 0.46 -1.19 -16.51
CA ALA A 288 -0.06 -0.95 -17.85
C ALA A 288 -0.41 -2.26 -18.59
N VAL A 289 0.41 -3.31 -18.44
CA VAL A 289 0.10 -4.65 -18.98
C VAL A 289 -1.19 -5.19 -18.38
N GLN A 290 -1.39 -5.03 -17.06
CA GLN A 290 -2.64 -5.45 -16.41
C GLN A 290 -3.86 -4.63 -16.90
N ALA A 291 -3.70 -3.34 -17.13
CA ALA A 291 -4.76 -2.51 -17.70
C ALA A 291 -5.10 -2.93 -19.16
N ILE A 292 -4.10 -3.30 -19.96
CA ILE A 292 -4.32 -3.86 -21.30
C ILE A 292 -5.07 -5.19 -21.21
N LEU A 293 -4.68 -6.09 -20.29
CA LEU A 293 -5.38 -7.35 -20.05
C LEU A 293 -6.83 -7.11 -19.63
N PHE A 294 -7.06 -6.16 -18.73
CA PHE A 294 -8.41 -5.77 -18.29
C PHE A 294 -9.31 -5.35 -19.47
N ILE A 295 -8.79 -4.53 -20.39
CA ILE A 295 -9.53 -4.08 -21.56
C ILE A 295 -9.70 -5.21 -22.59
N SER A 296 -8.69 -6.04 -22.78
CA SER A 296 -8.71 -7.11 -23.78
C SER A 296 -9.74 -8.22 -23.51
N VAL A 297 -10.19 -8.34 -22.24
CA VAL A 297 -11.26 -9.27 -21.84
C VAL A 297 -12.55 -9.06 -22.63
N PHE A 298 -12.84 -7.83 -23.06
CA PHE A 298 -14.04 -7.51 -23.82
C PHE A 298 -13.92 -7.85 -25.31
N ILE A 299 -12.70 -8.12 -25.81
CA ILE A 299 -12.42 -8.27 -27.23
C ILE A 299 -12.02 -9.70 -27.59
N LEU A 300 -11.21 -10.36 -26.75
CA LEU A 300 -10.57 -11.62 -27.07
C LEU A 300 -11.31 -12.83 -26.46
N PRO A 301 -11.08 -14.07 -26.98
CA PRO A 301 -11.67 -15.28 -26.41
C PRO A 301 -11.21 -15.50 -24.96
N TYR A 302 -12.14 -15.92 -24.11
CA TYR A 302 -11.89 -16.11 -22.67
C TYR A 302 -10.72 -17.05 -22.35
N SER A 303 -10.67 -18.22 -23.00
CA SER A 303 -9.62 -19.24 -22.72
C SER A 303 -8.21 -18.70 -22.98
N THR A 304 -8.04 -17.93 -24.06
CA THR A 304 -6.76 -17.28 -24.38
C THR A 304 -6.40 -16.23 -23.30
N MET A 305 -7.40 -15.46 -22.86
CA MET A 305 -7.20 -14.42 -21.85
C MET A 305 -6.83 -15.00 -20.50
N MET A 306 -7.57 -16.01 -20.04
CA MET A 306 -7.31 -16.63 -18.74
C MET A 306 -5.93 -17.28 -18.68
N GLN A 307 -5.55 -18.01 -19.73
CA GLN A 307 -4.22 -18.63 -19.83
C GLN A 307 -3.11 -17.58 -19.88
N THR A 308 -3.29 -16.50 -20.66
CA THR A 308 -2.31 -15.41 -20.74
C THR A 308 -2.18 -14.68 -19.41
N ALA A 309 -3.29 -14.35 -18.78
CA ALA A 309 -3.30 -13.67 -17.49
C ALA A 309 -2.62 -14.52 -16.40
N SER A 310 -2.90 -15.83 -16.33
CA SER A 310 -2.27 -16.76 -15.39
C SER A 310 -0.75 -16.85 -15.61
N ASN A 311 -0.29 -16.96 -16.85
CA ASN A 311 1.15 -17.02 -17.17
C ASN A 311 1.87 -15.70 -16.81
N ILE A 312 1.25 -14.55 -17.12
CA ILE A 312 1.81 -13.25 -16.76
C ILE A 312 1.85 -13.08 -15.24
N ALA A 313 0.82 -13.52 -14.51
CA ALA A 313 0.76 -13.41 -13.05
C ALA A 313 1.97 -14.07 -12.34
N LEU A 314 2.55 -15.13 -12.92
CA LEU A 314 3.75 -15.79 -12.37
C LEU A 314 4.99 -14.90 -12.30
N ALA A 315 5.06 -13.82 -13.09
CA ALA A 315 6.17 -12.87 -13.02
C ALA A 315 6.03 -11.86 -11.86
N PHE A 316 4.85 -11.69 -11.30
CA PHE A 316 4.60 -10.69 -10.25
C PHE A 316 5.44 -10.90 -8.98
N PRO A 317 5.58 -12.12 -8.42
CA PRO A 317 6.47 -12.37 -7.27
C PRO A 317 7.92 -11.93 -7.50
N VAL A 318 8.43 -12.04 -8.73
CA VAL A 318 9.80 -11.60 -9.07
C VAL A 318 9.92 -10.08 -8.95
N ILE A 319 8.93 -9.34 -9.45
CA ILE A 319 8.87 -7.87 -9.34
C ILE A 319 8.80 -7.46 -7.88
N LEU A 320 7.97 -8.14 -7.06
CA LEU A 320 7.82 -7.88 -5.63
C LEU A 320 9.13 -8.12 -4.86
N CYS A 321 9.82 -9.23 -5.13
CA CYS A 321 11.11 -9.52 -4.52
C CYS A 321 12.16 -8.48 -4.90
N ALA A 322 12.26 -8.11 -6.18
CA ALA A 322 13.22 -7.12 -6.65
C ALA A 322 12.98 -5.73 -6.02
N THR A 323 11.73 -5.28 -5.95
CA THR A 323 11.36 -4.00 -5.33
C THR A 323 11.62 -4.00 -3.82
N SER A 324 11.20 -5.05 -3.12
CA SER A 324 11.40 -5.18 -1.67
C SER A 324 12.88 -5.25 -1.29
N PHE A 325 13.67 -6.02 -2.04
CA PHE A 325 15.11 -6.14 -1.79
C PHE A 325 15.84 -4.82 -2.01
N THR A 326 15.45 -4.06 -3.05
CA THR A 326 16.02 -2.73 -3.29
C THR A 326 15.64 -1.76 -2.17
N ALA A 327 14.39 -1.77 -1.71
CA ALA A 327 13.93 -0.96 -0.58
C ALA A 327 14.70 -1.28 0.72
N LEU A 328 14.99 -2.56 0.96
CA LEU A 328 15.82 -2.99 2.09
C LEU A 328 17.25 -2.44 2.01
N ARG A 329 17.86 -2.40 0.82
CA ARG A 329 19.18 -1.79 0.61
C ARG A 329 19.18 -0.30 0.92
N HIS A 330 18.07 0.38 0.68
CA HIS A 330 17.85 1.80 1.04
C HIS A 330 17.43 2.00 2.50
N ARG A 331 17.58 0.98 3.35
CA ARG A 331 17.29 0.99 4.80
C ARG A 331 15.84 1.33 5.16
N MET A 332 14.90 1.07 4.28
CA MET A 332 13.48 1.23 4.56
C MET A 332 12.99 0.09 5.47
N ASN A 333 12.75 0.36 6.74
CA ASN A 333 12.30 -0.65 7.71
C ASN A 333 10.96 -1.29 7.31
N ILE A 334 10.07 -0.54 6.68
CA ILE A 334 8.77 -1.02 6.22
C ILE A 334 8.89 -2.17 5.20
N ALA A 335 9.98 -2.20 4.41
CA ALA A 335 10.19 -3.23 3.40
C ALA A 335 10.31 -4.65 3.97
N ARG A 336 10.74 -4.80 5.24
CA ARG A 336 10.80 -6.10 5.92
C ARG A 336 9.41 -6.66 6.16
N TYR A 337 8.51 -5.85 6.71
CA TYR A 337 7.12 -6.25 6.98
C TYR A 337 6.35 -6.49 5.69
N TYR A 338 6.59 -5.66 4.69
CA TYR A 338 6.03 -5.81 3.36
C TYR A 338 6.47 -7.13 2.71
N LEU A 339 7.76 -7.46 2.72
CA LEU A 339 8.27 -8.72 2.16
C LEU A 339 7.70 -9.93 2.91
N MET A 340 7.63 -9.88 4.24
CA MET A 340 7.04 -10.96 5.04
C MET A 340 5.58 -11.21 4.70
N SER A 341 4.81 -10.17 4.38
CA SER A 341 3.41 -10.32 4.00
C SER A 341 3.21 -11.15 2.72
N TRP A 342 4.17 -11.11 1.79
CA TRP A 342 4.10 -11.83 0.51
C TRP A 342 4.54 -13.30 0.56
N VAL A 343 5.19 -13.73 1.64
CA VAL A 343 5.61 -15.14 1.81
C VAL A 343 4.41 -16.09 1.73
N PHE A 344 3.31 -15.74 2.40
CA PHE A 344 2.12 -16.59 2.49
C PHE A 344 1.38 -16.75 1.16
N PRO A 345 1.09 -15.69 0.39
CA PRO A 345 0.52 -15.84 -0.96
C PRO A 345 1.41 -16.62 -1.91
N ILE A 346 2.74 -16.41 -1.86
CA ILE A 346 3.68 -17.15 -2.71
C ILE A 346 3.62 -18.64 -2.41
N ILE A 347 3.58 -19.03 -1.14
CA ILE A 347 3.39 -20.42 -0.74
C ILE A 347 2.02 -20.93 -1.22
N GLY A 348 0.96 -20.16 -1.04
CA GLY A 348 -0.39 -20.52 -1.49
C GLY A 348 -0.46 -20.74 -3.00
N VAL A 349 0.15 -19.85 -3.80
CA VAL A 349 0.25 -19.99 -5.26
C VAL A 349 1.09 -21.23 -5.64
N ALA A 350 2.19 -21.49 -4.95
CA ALA A 350 3.02 -22.66 -5.22
C ALA A 350 2.25 -23.98 -4.94
N ILE A 351 1.51 -24.06 -3.84
CA ILE A 351 0.66 -25.19 -3.51
C ILE A 351 -0.43 -25.37 -4.57
N PHE A 352 -1.16 -24.30 -4.91
CA PHE A 352 -2.22 -24.34 -5.90
C PHE A 352 -1.69 -24.79 -7.29
N ASN A 353 -0.60 -24.22 -7.76
CA ASN A 353 0.02 -24.67 -9.02
C ASN A 353 0.52 -26.11 -8.94
N GLY A 354 1.09 -26.52 -7.81
CA GLY A 354 1.50 -27.92 -7.59
C GLY A 354 0.32 -28.89 -7.70
N MET A 355 -0.88 -28.51 -7.24
CA MET A 355 -2.11 -29.27 -7.45
C MET A 355 -2.53 -29.31 -8.93
N VAL A 356 -2.51 -28.16 -9.60
CA VAL A 356 -2.91 -28.06 -11.03
C VAL A 356 -2.04 -28.95 -11.91
N VAL A 357 -0.74 -29.08 -11.58
CA VAL A 357 0.21 -29.94 -12.32
C VAL A 357 0.21 -31.40 -11.82
N GLY A 358 -0.59 -31.71 -10.78
CA GLY A 358 -0.67 -33.06 -10.22
C GLY A 358 0.50 -33.49 -9.32
N LEU A 359 1.37 -32.56 -8.90
CA LEU A 359 2.48 -32.82 -7.97
C LEU A 359 2.03 -32.90 -6.51
N ILE A 360 0.95 -32.20 -6.16
CA ILE A 360 0.38 -32.16 -4.82
C ILE A 360 -1.02 -32.76 -4.88
N PRO A 361 -1.42 -33.61 -3.92
CA PRO A 361 -2.78 -34.16 -3.88
C PRO A 361 -3.83 -33.06 -3.81
N GLY A 362 -4.95 -33.21 -4.52
CA GLY A 362 -6.04 -32.25 -4.54
C GLY A 362 -6.95 -32.31 -3.29
N GLU A 363 -6.34 -32.39 -2.11
CA GLU A 363 -7.10 -32.39 -0.86
C GLU A 363 -7.71 -31.01 -0.57
N PRO A 364 -8.87 -30.94 0.10
CA PRO A 364 -9.60 -29.69 0.34
C PRO A 364 -8.74 -28.60 1.01
N LEU A 365 -7.84 -28.98 1.91
CA LEU A 365 -6.96 -28.04 2.60
C LEU A 365 -6.04 -27.29 1.62
N PHE A 366 -5.52 -27.98 0.60
CA PHE A 366 -4.63 -27.38 -0.39
C PHE A 366 -5.38 -26.50 -1.41
N VAL A 367 -6.65 -26.78 -1.68
CA VAL A 367 -7.50 -25.92 -2.53
C VAL A 367 -7.61 -24.51 -1.94
N TYR A 368 -7.74 -24.41 -0.61
CA TYR A 368 -7.86 -23.13 0.09
C TYR A 368 -6.53 -22.51 0.50
N ALA A 369 -5.37 -23.09 0.13
CA ALA A 369 -4.06 -22.57 0.51
C ALA A 369 -3.84 -21.12 0.08
N LEU A 370 -4.33 -20.74 -1.11
CA LEU A 370 -4.25 -19.37 -1.61
C LEU A 370 -5.14 -18.41 -0.82
N HIS A 371 -6.35 -18.83 -0.42
CA HIS A 371 -7.25 -18.05 0.42
C HIS A 371 -6.60 -17.71 1.76
N PHE A 372 -6.02 -18.70 2.44
CA PHE A 372 -5.27 -18.49 3.69
C PHE A 372 -4.07 -17.58 3.48
N GLY A 373 -3.34 -17.77 2.39
CA GLY A 373 -2.19 -16.93 2.05
C GLY A 373 -2.56 -15.45 1.91
N ILE A 374 -3.61 -15.15 1.14
CA ILE A 374 -4.10 -13.78 0.91
C ILE A 374 -4.74 -13.18 2.18
N LEU A 375 -5.46 -13.98 2.98
CA LEU A 375 -6.01 -13.53 4.25
C LEU A 375 -4.89 -13.06 5.19
N ILE A 376 -3.88 -13.89 5.40
CA ILE A 376 -2.75 -13.57 6.24
C ILE A 376 -2.00 -12.36 5.69
N GLN A 377 -1.78 -12.29 4.37
CA GLN A 377 -1.19 -11.12 3.73
C GLN A 377 -1.95 -9.85 4.04
N SER A 378 -3.27 -9.85 3.88
CA SER A 378 -4.11 -8.65 4.10
C SER A 378 -4.02 -8.17 5.54
N LEU A 379 -3.96 -9.08 6.52
CA LEU A 379 -3.73 -8.74 7.92
C LEU A 379 -2.33 -8.12 8.15
N PHE A 380 -1.28 -8.76 7.61
CA PHE A 380 0.09 -8.22 7.72
C PHE A 380 0.23 -6.85 7.03
N LEU A 381 -0.41 -6.64 5.89
CA LEU A 381 -0.42 -5.35 5.23
C LEU A 381 -1.16 -4.28 6.03
N SER A 382 -2.25 -4.63 6.71
CA SER A 382 -2.95 -3.73 7.64
C SER A 382 -2.03 -3.28 8.78
N PHE A 383 -1.26 -4.21 9.36
CA PHE A 383 -0.23 -3.87 10.36
C PHE A 383 0.87 -2.98 9.77
N THR A 384 1.34 -3.30 8.57
CA THR A 384 2.36 -2.51 7.87
C THR A 384 1.90 -1.08 7.64
N LEU A 385 0.65 -0.89 7.22
CA LEU A 385 0.04 0.42 7.03
C LEU A 385 -0.11 1.18 8.36
N SER A 386 -0.51 0.51 9.44
CA SER A 386 -0.56 1.10 10.78
C SER A 386 0.82 1.56 11.25
N TYR A 387 1.85 0.75 11.03
CA TYR A 387 3.23 1.11 11.35
C TYR A 387 3.68 2.34 10.58
N HIS A 388 3.43 2.38 9.27
CA HIS A 388 3.76 3.51 8.41
C HIS A 388 3.08 4.81 8.88
N LEU A 389 1.80 4.76 9.20
CA LEU A 389 1.08 5.92 9.72
C LEU A 389 1.66 6.41 11.05
N ARG A 390 1.94 5.48 11.98
CA ARG A 390 2.53 5.81 13.27
C ARG A 390 3.92 6.46 13.13
N GLU A 391 4.72 5.98 12.20
CA GLU A 391 6.04 6.56 11.92
C GLU A 391 5.92 7.97 11.34
N ALA A 392 5.02 8.16 10.37
CA ALA A 392 4.77 9.47 9.78
C ALA A 392 4.26 10.49 10.80
N THR A 393 3.30 10.11 11.66
CA THR A 393 2.77 11.00 12.72
C THR A 393 3.82 11.31 13.78
N ARG A 394 4.66 10.35 14.15
CA ARG A 394 5.77 10.57 15.09
C ARG A 394 6.77 11.56 14.52
N ASN A 395 7.18 11.40 13.26
CA ASN A 395 8.14 12.30 12.62
C ASN A 395 7.58 13.74 12.53
N ALA A 396 6.30 13.87 12.19
CA ALA A 396 5.62 15.16 12.18
C ALA A 396 5.57 15.80 13.58
N SER A 397 5.31 15.01 14.63
CA SER A 397 5.29 15.50 16.02
C SER A 397 6.68 15.95 16.49
N VAL A 398 7.74 15.17 16.16
CA VAL A 398 9.12 15.54 16.51
C VAL A 398 9.52 16.83 15.81
N LEU A 399 9.18 16.99 14.54
CA LEU A 399 9.44 18.20 13.78
C LEU A 399 8.72 19.40 14.44
N LYS A 400 7.44 19.25 14.76
CA LYS A 400 6.66 20.31 15.40
C LYS A 400 7.28 20.76 16.73
N VAL A 401 7.63 19.81 17.62
CA VAL A 401 8.29 20.13 18.90
C VAL A 401 9.63 20.82 18.68
N SER A 402 10.40 20.43 17.66
CA SER A 402 11.68 21.07 17.34
C SER A 402 11.49 22.51 16.86
N VAL A 403 10.43 22.77 16.07
CA VAL A 403 10.08 24.14 15.61
C VAL A 403 9.65 25.00 16.79
N GLU A 404 8.78 24.49 17.66
CA GLU A 404 8.33 25.20 18.87
C GLU A 404 9.50 25.53 19.80
N ALA A 405 10.42 24.58 20.01
CA ALA A 405 11.61 24.79 20.84
C ALA A 405 12.55 25.86 20.25
N ALA A 406 12.74 25.88 18.92
CA ALA A 406 13.51 26.92 18.26
C ALA A 406 12.86 28.30 18.39
N GLY A 407 11.53 28.37 18.26
CA GLY A 407 10.77 29.61 18.45
C GLY A 407 10.89 30.17 19.88
N LEU A 408 10.79 29.29 20.89
CA LEU A 408 10.98 29.69 22.30
C LEU A 408 12.39 30.19 22.58
N ALA A 409 13.42 29.52 22.05
CA ALA A 409 14.81 29.95 22.20
C ALA A 409 15.05 31.32 21.54
N HIS A 410 14.49 31.53 20.34
CA HIS A 410 14.55 32.82 19.64
C HIS A 410 13.84 33.93 20.46
N SER A 411 12.63 33.68 20.92
CA SER A 411 11.87 34.65 21.74
C SER A 411 12.61 35.03 23.03
N ALA A 412 13.30 34.07 23.66
CA ALA A 412 14.11 34.32 24.84
C ALA A 412 15.32 35.24 24.56
N LEU A 413 15.91 35.15 23.35
CA LEU A 413 16.99 36.05 22.94
C LEU A 413 16.51 37.49 22.65
N MET A 414 15.22 37.63 22.32
CA MET A 414 14.59 38.92 22.05
C MET A 414 14.10 39.66 23.33
N GLN A 415 14.10 38.97 24.47
CA GLN A 415 13.72 39.62 25.75
C GLN A 415 14.87 40.51 26.21
N ASN A 416 14.63 41.83 26.16
CA ASN A 416 15.55 42.86 26.67
C ASN A 416 15.05 43.32 28.04
N ASP A 417 15.80 42.98 29.08
CA ASP A 417 15.54 43.45 30.46
C ASP A 417 16.09 44.90 30.69
N LEU A 418 16.09 45.71 29.65
CA LEU A 418 16.55 47.09 29.78
C LEU A 418 15.41 47.99 30.22
N ASP A 419 15.54 48.52 31.39
CA ASP A 419 14.84 49.73 31.83
C ASP A 419 15.80 50.92 31.56
N PRO A 420 15.71 51.55 30.38
CA PRO A 420 16.61 52.64 30.03
C PRO A 420 16.25 53.88 30.86
N HIS A 421 17.11 54.25 31.78
CA HIS A 421 16.86 55.43 32.67
C HIS A 421 16.75 56.74 31.92
N HIS A 422 17.07 56.79 30.61
CA HIS A 422 17.18 58.01 29.81
C HIS A 422 16.05 58.18 28.79
N PHE A 423 15.26 57.13 28.49
CA PHE A 423 14.13 57.18 27.58
C PHE A 423 13.12 56.08 27.91
N THR A 424 11.86 56.24 27.50
CA THR A 424 10.85 55.19 27.65
C THR A 424 10.81 54.32 26.41
N LEU A 425 10.92 53.00 26.58
CA LEU A 425 10.84 52.02 25.52
C LEU A 425 9.53 51.21 25.61
N ALA A 426 8.77 51.17 24.50
CA ALA A 426 7.63 50.29 24.37
C ALA A 426 7.82 49.45 23.08
N TYR A 427 7.69 48.15 23.17
CA TYR A 427 7.78 47.27 21.99
C TYR A 427 6.69 46.23 22.01
N ARG A 428 6.33 45.73 20.81
CA ARG A 428 5.44 44.61 20.63
C ARG A 428 5.99 43.72 19.54
N TYR A 429 6.28 42.47 19.89
CA TYR A 429 6.73 41.44 18.96
C TYR A 429 5.63 40.40 18.80
N ARG A 430 5.30 40.07 17.53
CA ARG A 430 4.34 39.02 17.20
C ARG A 430 4.84 38.31 15.93
N PRO A 431 5.44 37.13 16.03
CA PRO A 431 5.91 36.39 14.84
C PRO A 431 4.72 35.97 13.99
N CYS A 432 4.93 35.88 12.67
CA CYS A 432 3.91 35.43 11.70
C CYS A 432 3.61 33.93 11.84
N GLU A 433 4.63 33.13 12.18
CA GLU A 433 4.55 31.70 12.48
C GLU A 433 5.09 31.43 13.89
N GLU A 434 5.36 30.14 14.19
CA GLU A 434 5.96 29.73 15.48
C GLU A 434 7.36 30.31 15.70
N SER A 435 8.03 30.82 14.63
CA SER A 435 9.31 31.51 14.67
C SER A 435 9.42 32.54 13.52
N GLY A 436 10.01 33.71 13.80
CA GLY A 436 10.13 34.80 12.82
C GLY A 436 11.57 35.17 12.49
N GLY A 437 11.75 35.90 11.37
CA GLY A 437 13.03 36.52 10.96
C GLY A 437 13.30 37.88 11.61
N ASP A 438 12.28 38.51 12.17
CA ASP A 438 12.35 39.82 12.81
C ASP A 438 13.34 39.85 13.98
N VAL A 439 14.11 40.92 14.08
CA VAL A 439 15.07 41.20 15.15
C VAL A 439 14.70 42.51 15.81
N PHE A 440 14.65 42.51 17.12
CA PHE A 440 14.60 43.71 17.94
C PHE A 440 15.61 43.59 19.09
N SER A 441 16.46 44.63 19.30
CA SER A 441 17.34 44.72 20.45
C SER A 441 17.50 46.17 20.90
N CYS A 442 17.50 46.36 22.20
CA CYS A 442 17.90 47.59 22.83
C CYS A 442 19.03 47.26 23.82
N LEU A 443 20.19 47.79 23.58
CA LEU A 443 21.42 47.48 24.32
C LEU A 443 22.09 48.78 24.80
N GLN A 444 22.73 48.70 25.93
CA GLN A 444 23.53 49.80 26.48
C GLN A 444 24.99 49.41 26.43
N ASP A 445 25.86 50.39 26.15
CA ASP A 445 27.29 50.17 26.31
C ASP A 445 27.60 49.90 27.79
N PRO A 446 28.60 49.13 28.12
CA PRO A 446 28.87 48.72 29.51
C PRO A 446 29.26 49.90 30.44
N ARG A 447 29.50 51.12 29.93
CA ARG A 447 29.72 52.36 30.70
C ARG A 447 28.42 53.12 30.95
N GLY A 448 27.34 52.73 30.26
CA GLY A 448 26.04 53.43 30.31
C GLY A 448 26.00 54.76 29.55
N HIS A 449 27.06 55.08 28.74
CA HIS A 449 27.10 56.34 28.01
C HIS A 449 26.26 56.32 26.74
N TYR A 450 26.19 55.18 26.06
CA TYR A 450 25.49 55.02 24.79
C TYR A 450 24.43 53.91 24.86
N SER A 451 23.28 54.16 24.25
CA SER A 451 22.23 53.19 24.03
C SER A 451 22.08 52.92 22.54
N TYR A 452 21.93 51.65 22.15
CA TYR A 452 21.77 51.20 20.77
C TYR A 452 20.43 50.47 20.61
N ILE A 453 19.56 51.01 19.74
CA ILE A 453 18.30 50.38 19.34
C ILE A 453 18.48 49.85 17.95
N VAL A 454 18.29 48.52 17.78
CA VAL A 454 18.42 47.83 16.48
C VAL A 454 17.10 47.14 16.20
N VAL A 455 16.54 47.39 15.01
CA VAL A 455 15.43 46.65 14.43
C VAL A 455 15.88 46.10 13.08
N GLY A 456 15.59 44.84 12.82
CA GLY A 456 15.98 44.17 11.59
C GLY A 456 14.99 43.12 11.18
N ASP A 457 15.13 42.64 9.96
CA ASP A 457 14.33 41.55 9.43
C ASP A 457 15.18 40.68 8.52
N VAL A 458 15.23 39.38 8.80
CA VAL A 458 15.96 38.36 8.03
C VAL A 458 15.02 37.78 6.98
N SER A 459 15.44 37.82 5.72
CA SER A 459 14.62 37.33 4.59
C SER A 459 14.14 35.91 4.78
N GLY A 460 12.85 35.66 4.46
CA GLY A 460 12.19 34.36 4.60
C GLY A 460 11.52 34.17 5.97
N HIS A 461 10.99 32.99 6.22
CA HIS A 461 10.24 32.67 7.44
C HIS A 461 10.60 31.26 7.97
N GLY A 462 10.12 30.93 9.14
CA GLY A 462 10.36 29.63 9.75
C GLY A 462 11.72 29.47 10.42
N ILE A 463 12.13 28.22 10.68
CA ILE A 463 13.29 27.86 11.52
C ILE A 463 14.60 28.48 11.01
N THR A 464 14.83 28.47 9.69
CA THR A 464 16.09 28.98 9.14
C THR A 464 16.26 30.47 9.39
N ALA A 465 15.21 31.25 9.15
CA ALA A 465 15.20 32.68 9.44
C ALA A 465 15.40 32.95 10.94
N ALA A 466 14.75 32.18 11.82
CA ALA A 466 14.90 32.29 13.28
C ALA A 466 16.31 31.95 13.78
N ILE A 467 16.99 30.96 13.18
CA ILE A 467 18.38 30.64 13.52
C ILE A 467 19.30 31.79 13.12
N ILE A 468 19.11 32.36 11.93
CA ILE A 468 19.92 33.45 11.44
C ILE A 468 19.69 34.73 12.25
N SER A 469 18.43 35.04 12.59
CA SER A 469 18.09 36.20 13.44
C SER A 469 18.63 36.03 14.87
N SER A 470 18.70 34.82 15.39
CA SER A 470 19.35 34.51 16.67
C SER A 470 20.87 34.73 16.60
N ALA A 471 21.51 34.31 15.50
CA ALA A 471 22.94 34.56 15.28
C ALA A 471 23.24 36.08 15.11
N PHE A 472 22.36 36.78 14.40
CA PHE A 472 22.42 38.25 14.26
C PHE A 472 22.35 38.94 15.63
N THR A 473 21.39 38.56 16.47
CA THR A 473 21.24 39.09 17.84
C THR A 473 22.46 38.75 18.71
N GLY A 474 22.96 37.52 18.60
CA GLY A 474 24.19 37.12 19.30
C GLY A 474 25.41 37.92 18.90
N ALA A 475 25.58 38.17 17.61
CA ALA A 475 26.67 39.01 17.08
C ALA A 475 26.55 40.46 17.55
N LEU A 476 25.33 41.02 17.52
CA LEU A 476 25.06 42.38 18.03
C LEU A 476 25.47 42.51 19.51
N ASN A 477 25.03 41.58 20.34
CA ASN A 477 25.38 41.56 21.76
C ASN A 477 26.89 41.45 21.99
N ALA A 478 27.59 40.62 21.21
CA ALA A 478 29.04 40.46 21.33
C ALA A 478 29.78 41.73 20.92
N THR A 479 29.37 42.35 19.81
CA THR A 479 29.99 43.61 19.33
C THR A 479 29.79 44.74 20.35
N VAL A 480 28.58 44.96 20.83
CA VAL A 480 28.29 46.05 21.82
C VAL A 480 29.11 45.84 23.10
N LYS A 481 29.19 44.59 23.61
CA LYS A 481 30.02 44.29 24.79
C LYS A 481 31.53 44.53 24.51
N GLY A 482 31.96 44.23 23.28
CA GLY A 482 33.37 44.44 22.85
C GLY A 482 33.76 45.91 22.75
N LEU A 483 32.83 46.85 22.61
CA LEU A 483 33.11 48.30 22.49
C LEU A 483 33.76 48.89 23.73
N LEU A 484 33.69 48.24 24.89
CA LEU A 484 34.35 48.65 26.14
C LEU A 484 35.88 48.90 25.97
N SER A 485 36.50 48.10 25.18
CA SER A 485 37.96 48.11 25.00
C SER A 485 38.46 49.05 23.89
N THR A 486 37.54 49.64 23.12
CA THR A 486 37.93 50.36 21.88
C THR A 486 38.03 51.86 22.03
N GLY A 487 37.36 52.50 23.01
CA GLY A 487 37.37 53.96 23.21
C GLY A 487 36.73 54.77 22.07
N LEU A 488 35.93 54.12 21.22
CA LEU A 488 35.27 54.73 20.05
C LEU A 488 34.19 55.71 20.48
N ASP A 489 34.00 56.76 19.66
CA ASP A 489 32.88 57.66 19.82
C ASP A 489 31.52 57.02 19.38
N LEU A 490 30.40 57.76 19.46
CA LEU A 490 29.10 57.25 19.12
C LEU A 490 28.97 56.85 17.64
N GLU A 491 29.50 57.67 16.71
CA GLU A 491 29.42 57.45 15.28
C GLU A 491 30.27 56.24 14.85
N GLU A 492 31.48 56.19 15.37
CA GLU A 492 32.42 55.07 15.12
C GLU A 492 31.85 53.76 15.68
N SER A 493 31.25 53.80 16.89
CA SER A 493 30.59 52.63 17.53
C SER A 493 29.42 52.11 16.70
N CYS A 494 28.52 53.00 16.24
CA CYS A 494 27.37 52.65 15.41
C CYS A 494 27.83 52.02 14.06
N THR A 495 28.85 52.62 13.44
CA THR A 495 29.40 52.16 12.18
C THR A 495 30.04 50.77 12.35
N LYS A 496 30.77 50.57 13.44
CA LYS A 496 31.37 49.26 13.75
C LYS A 496 30.30 48.16 13.97
N ILE A 497 29.26 48.46 14.78
CA ILE A 497 28.16 47.50 14.99
C ILE A 497 27.54 47.06 13.66
N MET A 498 27.17 48.01 12.79
CA MET A 498 26.55 47.68 11.51
C MET A 498 27.50 46.95 10.56
N SER A 499 28.81 47.26 10.57
CA SER A 499 29.81 46.55 9.79
C SER A 499 30.00 45.10 10.25
N ASP A 500 30.09 44.86 11.56
CA ASP A 500 30.27 43.51 12.12
C ASP A 500 29.03 42.66 11.84
N LEU A 501 27.82 43.21 11.99
CA LEU A 501 26.58 42.55 11.63
C LEU A 501 26.49 42.20 10.15
N ASN A 502 26.92 43.13 9.26
CA ASN A 502 26.94 42.86 7.83
C ASN A 502 27.92 41.72 7.48
N GLN A 503 29.08 41.66 8.12
CA GLN A 503 30.03 40.58 7.90
C GLN A 503 29.43 39.21 8.27
N VAL A 504 28.76 39.12 9.41
CA VAL A 504 28.01 37.90 9.84
C VAL A 504 26.97 37.52 8.79
N MET A 505 26.20 38.48 8.30
CA MET A 505 25.19 38.22 7.28
C MET A 505 25.79 37.80 5.94
N CYS A 506 26.94 38.31 5.54
CA CYS A 506 27.67 37.84 4.35
C CYS A 506 28.09 36.37 4.48
N ASP A 507 28.56 35.95 5.64
CA ASP A 507 28.95 34.55 5.91
C ASP A 507 27.72 33.59 5.86
N TYR A 508 26.55 34.01 6.30
CA TYR A 508 25.31 33.25 6.20
C TYR A 508 24.74 33.25 4.78
N PHE A 509 24.74 34.40 4.08
CA PHE A 509 24.23 34.52 2.71
C PHE A 509 24.95 33.56 1.75
N ALA A 510 26.27 33.47 1.85
CA ALA A 510 27.08 32.58 1.02
C ALA A 510 26.67 31.10 1.14
N ARG A 511 26.02 30.68 2.26
CA ARG A 511 25.61 29.29 2.56
C ARG A 511 24.12 29.04 2.43
N THR A 512 23.30 30.05 2.67
CA THR A 512 21.84 29.89 2.86
C THR A 512 21.01 30.75 1.93
N ASN A 513 21.58 31.68 1.20
CA ASN A 513 20.92 32.71 0.38
C ASN A 513 19.96 33.64 1.19
N HIS A 514 20.12 33.73 2.53
CA HIS A 514 19.37 34.65 3.36
C HIS A 514 20.14 35.96 3.57
N PHE A 515 19.45 37.07 3.47
CA PHE A 515 19.95 38.43 3.71
C PHE A 515 19.12 39.09 4.82
N ALA A 516 19.55 40.25 5.31
CA ALA A 516 18.77 40.98 6.30
C ALA A 516 18.69 42.48 5.95
N SER A 517 17.59 43.07 6.36
CA SER A 517 17.48 44.53 6.52
C SER A 517 17.68 44.89 7.99
N ALA A 518 18.33 46.00 8.28
CA ALA A 518 18.45 46.48 9.65
C ALA A 518 18.55 48.00 9.71
N VAL A 519 18.07 48.54 10.81
CA VAL A 519 18.21 49.93 11.19
C VAL A 519 18.76 50.01 12.63
N LEU A 520 19.70 50.93 12.84
CA LEU A 520 20.29 51.18 14.12
C LEU A 520 20.17 52.67 14.46
N VAL A 521 19.75 52.93 15.69
CA VAL A 521 19.86 54.27 16.29
C VAL A 521 20.71 54.17 17.56
N GLY A 522 21.86 54.80 17.52
CA GLY A 522 22.69 55.01 18.71
C GLY A 522 22.41 56.35 19.34
N ILE A 523 22.31 56.39 20.66
CA ILE A 523 21.94 57.57 21.45
C ILE A 523 23.04 57.82 22.50
N ASP A 524 23.56 59.06 22.59
CA ASP A 524 24.38 59.48 23.70
C ASP A 524 23.44 59.89 24.85
N ASN A 525 23.43 59.10 25.91
CA ASN A 525 22.55 59.26 27.07
C ASN A 525 22.83 60.55 27.88
N ARG A 526 23.96 61.24 27.62
CA ARG A 526 24.37 62.44 28.36
C ARG A 526 23.83 63.72 27.77
N ASN A 527 23.59 63.75 26.44
CA ASN A 527 23.28 65.01 25.74
C ASN A 527 22.18 64.88 24.68
N GLY A 528 21.62 63.67 24.47
CA GLY A 528 20.54 63.41 23.50
C GLY A 528 21.00 63.44 22.02
N GLN A 529 22.30 63.52 21.75
CA GLN A 529 22.79 63.34 20.39
C GLN A 529 22.60 61.88 19.94
N ALA A 530 22.17 61.69 18.71
CA ALA A 530 21.92 60.34 18.17
C ALA A 530 22.48 60.21 16.77
N ILE A 531 22.85 58.98 16.40
CA ILE A 531 23.29 58.55 15.06
C ILE A 531 22.33 57.52 14.52
N TYR A 532 21.77 57.77 13.35
CA TYR A 532 20.91 56.87 12.60
C TYR A 532 21.68 56.21 11.43
N LEU A 533 21.57 54.88 11.33
CA LEU A 533 22.10 54.08 10.23
C LEU A 533 21.00 53.14 9.75
N ASN A 534 20.83 53.00 8.42
CA ASN A 534 19.84 52.11 7.83
C ASN A 534 20.46 51.28 6.71
N ALA A 535 20.39 49.98 6.83
CA ALA A 535 20.85 48.99 5.87
C ALA A 535 19.63 48.31 5.17
N GLY A 536 18.99 49.08 4.29
CA GLY A 536 17.85 48.59 3.49
C GLY A 536 16.58 48.27 4.26
N HIS A 537 16.49 48.69 5.53
CA HIS A 537 15.30 48.51 6.34
C HIS A 537 14.24 49.58 6.02
N ARG A 538 12.98 49.35 6.42
CA ARG A 538 11.91 50.33 6.29
C ARG A 538 12.26 51.61 7.03
N ASN A 539 11.81 52.74 6.49
CA ASN A 539 12.09 54.02 7.09
C ASN A 539 11.41 54.15 8.46
N ILE A 540 12.12 54.73 9.42
CA ILE A 540 11.57 55.04 10.76
C ILE A 540 10.97 56.44 10.77
N PHE A 541 10.06 56.64 11.69
CA PHE A 541 9.42 57.93 11.88
C PHE A 541 9.94 58.58 13.16
N LEU A 542 10.20 59.90 13.05
CA LEU A 542 10.51 60.75 14.18
C LEU A 542 9.37 61.75 14.36
N LYS A 543 8.71 61.69 15.53
CA LYS A 543 7.72 62.70 15.95
C LYS A 543 8.37 63.63 16.93
N SER A 544 8.36 64.94 16.62
CA SER A 544 8.83 66.03 17.47
C SER A 544 7.70 67.05 17.61
N GLY A 545 7.12 67.12 18.80
CA GLY A 545 5.86 67.84 19.02
C GLY A 545 4.73 67.37 18.13
N ASP A 546 4.11 68.24 17.34
CA ASP A 546 3.05 67.86 16.38
C ASP A 546 3.59 67.49 14.97
N LYS A 547 4.89 67.58 14.74
CA LYS A 547 5.51 67.30 13.45
C LYS A 547 6.02 65.87 13.39
N VAL A 548 5.59 65.09 12.36
CA VAL A 548 6.11 63.78 12.05
C VAL A 548 7.00 63.89 10.81
N SER A 549 8.21 63.39 10.89
CA SER A 549 9.17 63.34 9.81
C SER A 549 9.65 61.89 9.58
N THR A 550 9.94 61.53 8.33
CA THR A 550 10.48 60.23 7.95
C THR A 550 11.97 60.35 7.77
N LEU A 551 12.74 59.43 8.35
CA LEU A 551 14.17 59.37 8.17
C LEU A 551 14.48 58.54 6.91
N LEU A 552 14.86 59.22 5.79
CA LEU A 552 14.84 58.66 4.45
C LEU A 552 16.21 58.12 3.94
N ARG A 553 17.31 58.22 4.67
CA ARG A 553 18.62 57.76 4.20
C ARG A 553 18.77 56.27 4.51
N GLY A 554 18.88 55.45 3.43
CA GLY A 554 19.11 53.99 3.50
C GLY A 554 20.36 53.59 2.72
N GLY A 555 20.98 52.51 3.16
CA GLY A 555 22.04 51.79 2.47
C GLY A 555 21.54 50.48 1.81
N SER A 556 22.48 49.67 1.33
CA SER A 556 22.19 48.33 0.81
C SER A 556 21.80 47.36 1.93
N LEU A 557 21.03 46.34 1.58
CA LEU A 557 20.75 45.22 2.46
C LEU A 557 22.02 44.54 2.93
N MET A 558 22.01 43.99 4.12
CA MET A 558 23.11 43.21 4.70
C MET A 558 23.19 41.81 4.07
N GLY A 559 24.43 41.36 3.88
CA GLY A 559 24.72 40.03 3.34
C GLY A 559 25.14 40.02 1.87
N PHE A 560 24.85 41.03 1.08
CA PHE A 560 25.20 41.07 -0.35
C PHE A 560 26.65 41.49 -0.64
N HIS A 561 27.18 42.42 0.13
CA HIS A 561 28.51 42.96 -0.05
C HIS A 561 29.22 43.12 1.29
N SER A 562 30.45 42.67 1.40
CA SER A 562 31.28 42.80 2.61
C SER A 562 31.60 44.27 2.97
N ALA A 563 31.69 45.15 1.99
CA ALA A 563 31.83 46.60 2.18
C ALA A 563 30.44 47.25 2.04
N SER A 564 29.71 47.43 3.13
CA SER A 564 28.49 48.23 3.15
C SER A 564 28.85 49.70 3.36
N HIS A 565 28.59 50.57 2.37
CA HIS A 565 28.70 52.01 2.53
C HIS A 565 27.42 52.54 3.21
N LEU A 566 27.37 52.44 4.54
CA LEU A 566 26.33 53.06 5.34
C LEU A 566 26.74 54.45 5.71
N THR A 567 25.88 55.43 5.46
CA THR A 567 26.18 56.82 5.79
C THR A 567 25.55 57.18 7.11
N PRO A 568 26.30 57.46 8.16
CA PRO A 568 25.78 57.93 9.43
C PRO A 568 25.01 59.25 9.26
N VAL A 569 23.85 59.33 9.89
CA VAL A 569 22.99 60.53 9.91
C VAL A 569 22.90 61.06 11.34
N PRO A 570 23.48 62.21 11.65
CA PRO A 570 23.36 62.79 12.97
C PRO A 570 21.96 63.30 13.19
N LEU A 571 21.42 63.04 14.39
CA LEU A 571 20.16 63.48 14.88
C LEU A 571 20.33 64.11 16.26
N THR A 572 19.50 65.10 16.59
CA THR A 572 19.43 65.64 17.94
C THR A 572 18.03 65.37 18.47
N LEU A 573 17.91 64.54 19.49
CA LEU A 573 16.68 64.20 20.13
C LEU A 573 16.44 65.16 21.30
N THR A 574 15.22 65.66 21.39
CA THR A 574 14.78 66.55 22.47
C THR A 574 13.76 65.83 23.36
N GLU A 575 13.47 66.44 24.53
CA GLU A 575 12.50 65.91 25.44
C GLU A 575 11.10 65.81 24.77
N ASN A 576 10.44 64.66 24.91
CA ASN A 576 9.18 64.28 24.26
C ASN A 576 9.25 63.92 22.76
N ASP A 577 10.44 63.80 22.14
CA ASP A 577 10.57 63.21 20.83
C ASP A 577 10.28 61.70 20.89
N MET A 578 9.67 61.17 19.83
CA MET A 578 9.33 59.74 19.74
C MET A 578 9.84 59.18 18.42
N LEU A 579 10.60 58.07 18.49
CA LEU A 579 11.01 57.26 17.34
C LEU A 579 10.11 56.04 17.23
N LEU A 580 9.57 55.80 16.03
CA LEU A 580 8.79 54.58 15.71
C LEU A 580 9.53 53.73 14.71
N PHE A 581 9.81 52.48 15.11
CA PHE A 581 10.41 51.45 14.30
C PHE A 581 9.33 50.37 14.03
N PHE A 582 9.41 49.73 12.85
CA PHE A 582 8.50 48.63 12.52
C PHE A 582 9.07 47.77 11.40
N THR A 583 8.71 46.51 11.36
CA THR A 583 9.00 45.55 10.28
C THR A 583 7.79 45.43 9.35
N ASP A 584 7.90 44.66 8.27
CA ASP A 584 6.81 44.50 7.29
C ASP A 584 5.60 43.72 7.82
N GLY A 585 5.73 43.07 8.97
CA GLY A 585 4.60 42.45 9.67
C GLY A 585 3.51 43.45 10.19
N LEU A 586 3.77 44.75 10.14
CA LEU A 586 2.80 45.78 10.53
C LEU A 586 1.97 46.31 9.35
N VAL A 587 2.40 46.13 8.08
CA VAL A 587 1.83 46.80 6.89
C VAL A 587 1.30 45.77 5.88
#